data_a6d79098ef74cfd4e877601eb584a956
#
_entry.id   a6d79098ef74cfd4e877601eb584a956
#
_cell.length_a   1.000
_cell.length_b   1.000
_cell.length_c   1.000
_cell.angle_alpha   90.00
_cell.angle_beta   90.00
_cell.angle_gamma   90.00
#
_symmetry.space_group_name_H-M   'P 1'
#
loop_
_entity.id
_entity.type
_entity.pdbx_description
1 polymer ?
#
loop_
_entity_poly.entity_id
_entity_poly.type
_entity_poly.pdbx_seq_one_letter_code
_entity_poly.pdbx_strand_id
1 'polypeptide(L)'
;PHNLGEIIDGVCHLIDHPAADLDDLMAYVKGPDFPTGASIFNLQDIKQAYATGKGSIVMRADTEIVETKNGFQIIISSVPYQVNKSALIERMAELVKDKKIEGIKDIRDESAKGEVRVVIDLKKDTYPKKILNQLYKQTALQGSFHVNMLALVDGIQPRVLTLKMILEEYIKHQQEVIARRTKFDLDKAKARAHILEGLMLALNKIDAVIKTIKESKDRENAKLNLMNKFKLTEIQAVAILEMKLQQLANLERLKIETELKEKLALIKELEAILKSPQKILGLIKKELASIKEKYADERRTKIFKNAVDKFSQEDLIPDESVIVVITKDGYIKRLPPDTFKTQARGGKGVAGVTTKEEDTVESLFATTT
;
A
#
# COMPACT_ATOMS: atom_id res chain seq x y z
N PRO A 1 -4.17 -1.73 -1.94
CA PRO A 1 -3.22 -1.11 -0.99
C PRO A 1 -1.91 -0.76 -1.68
N HIS A 2 -1.25 0.32 -1.19
CA HIS A 2 0.02 0.81 -1.73
C HIS A 2 0.92 1.22 -0.58
N ASN A 3 2.23 1.24 -0.81
CA ASN A 3 3.19 1.76 0.15
C ASN A 3 3.03 3.27 0.29
N LEU A 4 2.92 3.76 1.53
CA LEU A 4 2.68 5.16 1.82
C LEU A 4 3.83 6.06 1.32
N GLY A 5 5.07 5.63 1.54
CA GLY A 5 6.25 6.38 1.10
C GLY A 5 6.31 6.54 -0.41
N GLU A 6 6.03 5.45 -1.15
CA GLU A 6 6.02 5.46 -2.62
C GLU A 6 4.93 6.39 -3.19
N ILE A 7 3.73 6.35 -2.61
CA ILE A 7 2.63 7.24 -3.04
C ILE A 7 2.96 8.70 -2.76
N ILE A 8 3.52 9.02 -1.60
CA ILE A 8 3.93 10.39 -1.28
C ILE A 8 4.99 10.88 -2.26
N ASP A 9 5.99 10.06 -2.58
CA ASP A 9 7.03 10.41 -3.55
C ASP A 9 6.43 10.64 -4.95
N GLY A 10 5.49 9.78 -5.36
CA GLY A 10 4.76 9.93 -6.62
C GLY A 10 3.94 11.23 -6.69
N VAL A 11 3.24 11.60 -5.59
CA VAL A 11 2.49 12.86 -5.50
C VAL A 11 3.44 14.05 -5.56
N CYS A 12 4.54 14.03 -4.81
CA CYS A 12 5.54 15.10 -4.82
C CYS A 12 6.17 15.28 -6.22
N HIS A 13 6.49 14.18 -6.89
CA HIS A 13 6.98 14.21 -8.26
C HIS A 13 5.97 14.82 -9.23
N LEU A 14 4.70 14.43 -9.14
CA LEU A 14 3.63 14.97 -10.00
C LEU A 14 3.38 16.48 -9.75
N ILE A 15 3.54 16.95 -8.51
CA ILE A 15 3.47 18.38 -8.19
C ILE A 15 4.59 19.15 -8.90
N ASP A 16 5.81 18.62 -8.93
CA ASP A 16 6.97 19.26 -9.57
C ASP A 16 6.94 19.11 -11.09
N HIS A 17 6.38 18.03 -11.59
CA HIS A 17 6.31 17.68 -13.02
C HIS A 17 4.87 17.32 -13.42
N PRO A 18 3.96 18.31 -13.62
CA PRO A 18 2.56 18.03 -13.94
C PRO A 18 2.36 17.26 -15.26
N ALA A 19 3.33 17.34 -16.16
CA ALA A 19 3.33 16.63 -17.43
C ALA A 19 3.84 15.19 -17.34
N ALA A 20 4.29 14.73 -16.14
CA ALA A 20 4.82 13.39 -15.92
C ALA A 20 3.87 12.32 -16.47
N ASP A 21 4.42 11.34 -17.15
CA ASP A 21 3.67 10.21 -17.68
C ASP A 21 3.57 9.05 -16.67
N LEU A 22 3.00 7.93 -17.09
CA LEU A 22 2.85 6.78 -16.22
C LEU A 22 4.20 6.14 -15.86
N ASP A 23 5.15 6.12 -16.77
CA ASP A 23 6.47 5.51 -16.53
C ASP A 23 7.26 6.33 -15.52
N ASP A 24 7.18 7.66 -15.58
CA ASP A 24 7.76 8.55 -14.58
C ASP A 24 7.17 8.29 -13.19
N LEU A 25 5.85 8.14 -13.10
CA LEU A 25 5.18 7.85 -11.83
C LEU A 25 5.51 6.46 -11.29
N MET A 26 5.67 5.45 -12.16
CA MET A 26 6.03 4.09 -11.78
C MET A 26 7.49 3.95 -11.32
N ALA A 27 8.34 4.94 -11.57
CA ALA A 27 9.66 4.99 -10.95
C ALA A 27 9.57 5.12 -9.41
N TYR A 28 8.52 5.79 -8.92
CA TYR A 28 8.22 5.96 -7.50
C TYR A 28 7.20 4.93 -6.99
N VAL A 29 6.06 4.79 -7.67
CA VAL A 29 4.97 3.87 -7.30
C VAL A 29 5.14 2.57 -8.07
N LYS A 30 5.94 1.66 -7.51
CA LYS A 30 6.35 0.42 -8.20
C LYS A 30 5.23 -0.57 -8.43
N GLY A 31 4.20 -0.56 -7.59
CA GLY A 31 3.09 -1.50 -7.64
C GLY A 31 2.29 -1.56 -6.33
N PRO A 32 1.26 -2.37 -6.25
CA PRO A 32 0.56 -2.64 -4.99
C PRO A 32 1.53 -3.13 -3.91
N ASP A 33 1.24 -2.79 -2.66
CA ASP A 33 1.97 -3.25 -1.48
C ASP A 33 0.96 -3.83 -0.48
N PHE A 34 0.91 -5.14 -0.39
CA PHE A 34 -0.07 -5.85 0.42
C PHE A 34 0.41 -6.04 1.85
N PRO A 35 -0.45 -5.89 2.86
CA PRO A 35 -0.09 -6.07 4.27
C PRO A 35 0.38 -7.50 4.59
N THR A 36 -0.04 -8.48 3.79
CA THR A 36 0.36 -9.89 3.92
C THR A 36 1.72 -10.20 3.27
N GLY A 37 2.38 -9.22 2.63
CA GLY A 37 3.59 -9.45 1.85
C GLY A 37 3.29 -10.16 0.53
N ALA A 38 3.82 -11.36 0.35
CA ALA A 38 3.75 -12.16 -0.87
C ALA A 38 4.50 -11.53 -2.07
N SER A 39 4.51 -12.24 -3.18
CA SER A 39 5.20 -11.83 -4.40
C SER A 39 4.20 -11.56 -5.51
N ILE A 40 4.38 -10.48 -6.27
CA ILE A 40 3.61 -10.17 -7.47
C ILE A 40 4.49 -10.24 -8.71
N PHE A 41 3.91 -10.65 -9.81
CA PHE A 41 4.60 -10.98 -11.04
C PHE A 41 4.05 -10.19 -12.21
N ASN A 42 4.90 -9.99 -13.23
CA ASN A 42 4.62 -9.30 -14.47
C ASN A 42 4.41 -7.78 -14.30
N LEU A 43 5.48 -7.03 -14.43
CA LEU A 43 5.44 -5.56 -14.36
C LEU A 43 4.50 -4.94 -15.41
N GLN A 44 4.31 -5.59 -16.56
CA GLN A 44 3.42 -5.12 -17.62
C GLN A 44 1.95 -5.14 -17.20
N ASP A 45 1.53 -6.16 -16.42
CA ASP A 45 0.17 -6.25 -15.89
C ASP A 45 -0.10 -5.12 -14.89
N ILE A 46 0.92 -4.79 -14.06
CA ILE A 46 0.85 -3.65 -13.13
C ILE A 46 0.73 -2.34 -13.92
N LYS A 47 1.57 -2.15 -14.95
CA LYS A 47 1.54 -0.98 -15.82
C LYS A 47 0.18 -0.82 -16.50
N GLN A 48 -0.36 -1.90 -17.05
CA GLN A 48 -1.69 -1.89 -17.68
C GLN A 48 -2.79 -1.55 -16.66
N ALA A 49 -2.73 -2.12 -15.46
CA ALA A 49 -3.69 -1.81 -14.40
C ALA A 49 -3.66 -0.32 -14.01
N TYR A 50 -2.47 0.28 -13.92
CA TYR A 50 -2.31 1.71 -13.61
C TYR A 50 -2.68 2.63 -14.78
N ALA A 51 -2.47 2.18 -16.03
CA ALA A 51 -2.84 2.92 -17.23
C ALA A 51 -4.35 2.98 -17.45
N THR A 52 -5.07 1.90 -17.12
CA THR A 52 -6.50 1.76 -17.43
C THR A 52 -7.41 1.84 -16.20
N GLY A 53 -6.83 1.75 -14.99
CA GLY A 53 -7.58 1.63 -13.75
C GLY A 53 -8.18 0.24 -13.51
N LYS A 54 -7.96 -0.72 -14.42
CA LYS A 54 -8.42 -2.11 -14.32
C LYS A 54 -7.33 -3.07 -14.78
N GLY A 55 -7.21 -4.20 -14.11
CA GLY A 55 -6.22 -5.21 -14.48
C GLY A 55 -6.28 -6.41 -13.56
N SER A 56 -5.49 -7.43 -13.90
CA SER A 56 -5.33 -8.63 -13.10
C SER A 56 -3.84 -8.83 -12.86
N ILE A 57 -3.43 -8.88 -11.60
CA ILE A 57 -2.04 -9.04 -11.18
C ILE A 57 -1.90 -10.40 -10.51
N VAL A 58 -0.95 -11.21 -11.00
CA VAL A 58 -0.69 -12.53 -10.41
C VAL A 58 0.08 -12.35 -9.10
N MET A 59 -0.47 -12.95 -8.03
CA MET A 59 0.18 -13.02 -6.71
C MET A 59 0.53 -14.46 -6.40
N ARG A 60 1.66 -14.65 -5.72
CA ARG A 60 2.12 -15.94 -5.24
C ARG A 60 2.66 -15.82 -3.82
N ALA A 61 2.35 -16.80 -2.98
CA ALA A 61 2.92 -16.95 -1.66
C ALA A 61 4.45 -17.05 -1.71
N ASP A 62 5.13 -16.48 -0.73
CA ASP A 62 6.56 -16.69 -0.56
C ASP A 62 6.79 -18.09 0.05
N THR A 63 7.58 -18.88 -0.64
CA THR A 63 7.86 -20.26 -0.25
C THR A 63 9.34 -20.57 -0.36
N GLU A 64 9.81 -21.42 0.53
CA GLU A 64 11.17 -21.91 0.55
C GLU A 64 11.18 -23.43 0.63
N ILE A 65 12.07 -24.08 -0.11
CA ILE A 65 12.28 -25.53 -0.02
C ILE A 65 13.55 -25.75 0.81
N VAL A 66 13.40 -26.44 1.93
CA VAL A 66 14.48 -26.71 2.87
C VAL A 66 14.74 -28.22 2.93
N GLU A 67 15.99 -28.62 2.78
CA GLU A 67 16.41 -30.00 2.99
C GLU A 67 16.63 -30.28 4.48
N THR A 68 16.09 -31.39 4.96
CA THR A 68 16.21 -31.82 6.37
C THR A 68 16.77 -33.24 6.43
N LYS A 69 17.19 -33.67 7.60
CA LYS A 69 17.70 -35.06 7.82
C LYS A 69 16.69 -36.16 7.40
N ASN A 70 15.39 -35.82 7.34
CA ASN A 70 14.29 -36.74 7.08
C ASN A 70 13.65 -36.59 5.69
N GLY A 71 14.19 -35.73 4.82
CA GLY A 71 13.65 -35.40 3.52
C GLY A 71 13.53 -33.89 3.31
N PHE A 72 12.60 -33.44 2.49
CA PHE A 72 12.40 -32.03 2.18
C PHE A 72 11.18 -31.47 2.90
N GLN A 73 11.24 -30.20 3.18
CA GLN A 73 10.11 -29.40 3.69
C GLN A 73 9.86 -28.20 2.76
N ILE A 74 8.59 -27.86 2.55
CA ILE A 74 8.19 -26.60 1.94
C ILE A 74 7.69 -25.71 3.05
N ILE A 75 8.33 -24.55 3.23
CA ILE A 75 7.95 -23.54 4.23
C ILE A 75 7.27 -22.40 3.49
N ILE A 76 6.06 -22.05 3.90
CA ILE A 76 5.29 -20.92 3.40
C ILE A 76 5.39 -19.81 4.43
N SER A 77 6.00 -18.68 4.06
CA SER A 77 6.24 -17.53 4.95
C SER A 77 5.28 -16.37 4.72
N SER A 78 4.49 -16.40 3.65
CA SER A 78 3.44 -15.42 3.40
C SER A 78 2.28 -16.07 2.65
N VAL A 79 1.11 -15.44 2.68
CA VAL A 79 -0.06 -15.85 1.88
C VAL A 79 -0.49 -14.70 0.98
N PRO A 80 -1.05 -14.96 -0.22
CA PRO A 80 -1.58 -13.92 -1.07
C PRO A 80 -2.65 -13.10 -0.36
N TYR A 81 -2.74 -11.82 -0.71
CA TYR A 81 -3.71 -10.91 -0.11
C TYR A 81 -5.15 -11.41 -0.30
N GLN A 82 -5.99 -11.28 0.73
CA GLN A 82 -7.36 -11.77 0.80
C GLN A 82 -7.52 -13.31 0.87
N VAL A 83 -6.44 -14.07 1.00
CA VAL A 83 -6.51 -15.52 1.19
C VAL A 83 -6.60 -15.83 2.68
N ASN A 84 -7.59 -16.65 3.05
CA ASN A 84 -7.71 -17.19 4.40
C ASN A 84 -6.74 -18.36 4.57
N LYS A 85 -5.78 -18.23 5.51
CA LYS A 85 -4.75 -19.22 5.79
C LYS A 85 -5.33 -20.59 6.18
N SER A 86 -6.35 -20.62 7.05
CA SER A 86 -6.95 -21.87 7.52
C SER A 86 -7.64 -22.60 6.37
N ALA A 87 -8.45 -21.90 5.57
CA ALA A 87 -9.11 -22.48 4.40
C ALA A 87 -8.08 -22.97 3.35
N LEU A 88 -6.94 -22.28 3.22
CA LEU A 88 -5.85 -22.71 2.35
C LEU A 88 -5.24 -24.03 2.82
N ILE A 89 -4.98 -24.18 4.13
CA ILE A 89 -4.43 -25.40 4.73
C ILE A 89 -5.42 -26.56 4.61
N GLU A 90 -6.70 -26.33 4.90
CA GLU A 90 -7.78 -27.31 4.72
C GLU A 90 -7.83 -27.80 3.26
N ARG A 91 -7.76 -26.86 2.30
CA ARG A 91 -7.76 -27.22 0.88
C ARG A 91 -6.56 -28.07 0.48
N MET A 92 -5.37 -27.78 1.03
CA MET A 92 -4.18 -28.61 0.81
C MET A 92 -4.39 -30.02 1.37
N ALA A 93 -4.92 -30.13 2.59
CA ALA A 93 -5.20 -31.43 3.22
C ALA A 93 -6.24 -32.26 2.43
N GLU A 94 -7.29 -31.61 1.89
CA GLU A 94 -8.25 -32.26 1.00
C GLU A 94 -7.60 -32.83 -0.25
N LEU A 95 -6.73 -32.04 -0.92
CA LEU A 95 -6.02 -32.49 -2.12
C LEU A 95 -5.12 -33.71 -1.86
N VAL A 96 -4.53 -33.77 -0.67
CA VAL A 96 -3.74 -34.93 -0.23
C VAL A 96 -4.65 -36.13 0.04
N LYS A 97 -5.77 -35.94 0.75
CA LYS A 97 -6.76 -36.99 1.04
C LYS A 97 -7.37 -37.57 -0.23
N ASP A 98 -7.67 -36.70 -1.21
CA ASP A 98 -8.23 -37.06 -2.50
C ASP A 98 -7.19 -37.68 -3.46
N LYS A 99 -5.92 -37.83 -3.03
CA LYS A 99 -4.80 -38.30 -3.83
C LYS A 99 -4.52 -37.49 -5.10
N LYS A 100 -4.96 -36.21 -5.12
CA LYS A 100 -4.64 -35.26 -6.22
C LYS A 100 -3.23 -34.72 -6.15
N ILE A 101 -2.67 -34.64 -4.93
CA ILE A 101 -1.28 -34.33 -4.66
C ILE A 101 -0.72 -35.45 -3.80
N GLU A 102 0.21 -36.20 -4.36
CA GLU A 102 0.92 -37.26 -3.65
C GLU A 102 2.31 -36.75 -3.21
N GLY A 103 2.87 -37.38 -2.18
CA GLY A 103 4.22 -37.05 -1.70
C GLY A 103 4.25 -36.12 -0.49
N ILE A 104 3.14 -35.54 -0.07
CA ILE A 104 3.03 -34.83 1.20
C ILE A 104 2.86 -35.85 2.33
N LYS A 105 3.63 -35.66 3.41
CA LYS A 105 3.59 -36.50 4.61
C LYS A 105 2.74 -35.86 5.71
N ASP A 106 2.95 -34.55 5.94
CA ASP A 106 2.26 -33.80 7.00
C ASP A 106 2.19 -32.33 6.63
N ILE A 107 1.19 -31.60 7.17
CA ILE A 107 1.00 -30.17 7.01
C ILE A 107 0.74 -29.57 8.39
N ARG A 108 1.60 -28.63 8.81
CA ARG A 108 1.49 -27.99 10.13
C ARG A 108 1.43 -26.47 9.98
N ASP A 109 0.60 -25.86 10.80
CA ASP A 109 0.57 -24.41 10.98
C ASP A 109 1.42 -24.05 12.22
N GLU A 110 2.59 -23.55 11.99
CA GLU A 110 3.56 -23.10 13.02
C GLU A 110 3.56 -21.57 13.16
N SER A 111 2.53 -20.89 12.63
CA SER A 111 2.45 -19.42 12.65
C SER A 111 2.35 -18.90 14.08
N ALA A 112 3.12 -17.83 14.37
CA ALA A 112 3.07 -17.09 15.61
C ALA A 112 2.44 -15.70 15.36
N LYS A 113 2.22 -14.93 16.45
CA LYS A 113 1.63 -13.59 16.33
C LYS A 113 2.54 -12.68 15.50
N GLY A 114 2.04 -12.30 14.31
CA GLY A 114 2.74 -11.41 13.38
C GLY A 114 3.52 -12.11 12.26
N GLU A 115 3.68 -13.45 12.31
CA GLU A 115 4.41 -14.21 11.30
C GLU A 115 3.60 -15.39 10.79
N VAL A 116 3.57 -15.56 9.48
CA VAL A 116 2.99 -16.75 8.85
C VAL A 116 4.09 -17.79 8.67
N ARG A 117 3.86 -18.99 9.16
CA ARG A 117 4.74 -20.13 8.96
C ARG A 117 3.91 -21.40 8.82
N VAL A 118 3.71 -21.86 7.61
CA VAL A 118 3.10 -23.17 7.33
C VAL A 118 4.18 -24.08 6.79
N VAL A 119 4.33 -25.25 7.44
CA VAL A 119 5.36 -26.22 7.11
C VAL A 119 4.69 -27.46 6.50
N ILE A 120 5.14 -27.85 5.33
CA ILE A 120 4.69 -29.04 4.61
C ILE A 120 5.86 -30.03 4.55
N ASP A 121 5.75 -31.12 5.28
CA ASP A 121 6.73 -32.23 5.24
C ASP A 121 6.48 -33.11 4.03
N LEU A 122 7.53 -33.39 3.27
CA LEU A 122 7.48 -34.27 2.12
C LEU A 122 7.99 -35.68 2.44
N LYS A 123 7.56 -36.67 1.68
CA LYS A 123 8.12 -38.03 1.72
C LYS A 123 9.50 -38.04 1.08
N LYS A 124 10.36 -38.98 1.49
CA LYS A 124 11.79 -39.03 1.09
C LYS A 124 12.02 -39.06 -0.44
N ASP A 125 11.15 -39.75 -1.16
CA ASP A 125 11.33 -40.00 -2.61
C ASP A 125 10.45 -39.02 -3.44
N THR A 126 10.26 -37.82 -2.97
CA THR A 126 9.37 -36.85 -3.60
C THR A 126 10.13 -35.65 -4.15
N TYR A 127 9.79 -35.20 -5.33
CA TYR A 127 10.33 -33.99 -5.97
C TYR A 127 9.64 -32.73 -5.38
N PRO A 128 10.36 -31.91 -4.57
CA PRO A 128 9.73 -30.77 -3.89
C PRO A 128 9.14 -29.74 -4.84
N LYS A 129 9.86 -29.43 -5.95
CA LYS A 129 9.40 -28.46 -6.97
C LYS A 129 8.09 -28.89 -7.63
N LYS A 130 7.92 -30.18 -7.91
CA LYS A 130 6.68 -30.73 -8.50
C LYS A 130 5.50 -30.50 -7.56
N ILE A 131 5.67 -30.84 -6.28
CA ILE A 131 4.62 -30.65 -5.28
C ILE A 131 4.28 -29.17 -5.14
N LEU A 132 5.29 -28.30 -5.07
CA LEU A 132 5.08 -26.85 -4.96
C LEU A 132 4.32 -26.32 -6.20
N ASN A 133 4.67 -26.75 -7.39
CA ASN A 133 3.98 -26.38 -8.62
C ASN A 133 2.52 -26.87 -8.65
N GLN A 134 2.26 -28.07 -8.16
CA GLN A 134 0.89 -28.59 -8.00
C GLN A 134 0.09 -27.77 -6.98
N LEU A 135 0.70 -27.39 -5.86
CA LEU A 135 0.08 -26.53 -4.86
C LEU A 135 -0.26 -25.16 -5.42
N TYR A 136 0.64 -24.50 -6.18
CA TYR A 136 0.36 -23.25 -6.87
C TYR A 136 -0.79 -23.36 -7.88
N LYS A 137 -0.88 -24.49 -8.59
CA LYS A 137 -1.92 -24.71 -9.62
C LYS A 137 -3.30 -25.00 -9.02
N GLN A 138 -3.36 -25.71 -7.86
CA GLN A 138 -4.61 -26.27 -7.33
C GLN A 138 -5.12 -25.57 -6.06
N THR A 139 -4.36 -24.61 -5.53
CA THR A 139 -4.70 -23.88 -4.30
C THR A 139 -4.54 -22.38 -4.47
N ALA A 140 -5.03 -21.63 -3.49
CA ALA A 140 -4.87 -20.18 -3.43
C ALA A 140 -3.46 -19.70 -3.03
N LEU A 141 -2.44 -20.58 -3.02
CA LEU A 141 -1.04 -20.16 -2.92
C LEU A 141 -0.60 -19.30 -4.09
N GLN A 142 -1.22 -19.46 -5.24
CA GLN A 142 -1.14 -18.55 -6.36
C GLN A 142 -2.54 -18.16 -6.79
N GLY A 143 -2.74 -16.88 -7.03
CA GLY A 143 -4.02 -16.35 -7.49
C GLY A 143 -3.86 -15.03 -8.21
N SER A 144 -4.94 -14.50 -8.72
CA SER A 144 -4.96 -13.20 -9.38
C SER A 144 -5.68 -12.18 -8.50
N PHE A 145 -5.05 -11.03 -8.32
CA PHE A 145 -5.67 -9.87 -7.71
C PHE A 145 -6.24 -8.96 -8.81
N HIS A 146 -7.55 -8.76 -8.77
CA HIS A 146 -8.23 -7.91 -9.74
C HIS A 146 -8.24 -6.46 -9.26
N VAL A 147 -7.45 -5.64 -9.96
CA VAL A 147 -7.41 -4.19 -9.74
C VAL A 147 -8.66 -3.57 -10.36
N ASN A 148 -9.35 -2.75 -9.58
CA ASN A 148 -10.46 -1.92 -10.06
C ASN A 148 -10.44 -0.59 -9.28
N MET A 149 -9.90 0.45 -9.90
CA MET A 149 -9.73 1.77 -9.30
C MET A 149 -10.97 2.64 -9.54
N LEU A 150 -12.13 2.13 -9.09
CA LEU A 150 -13.39 2.85 -9.15
C LEU A 150 -13.45 3.85 -7.99
N ALA A 151 -13.69 5.13 -8.28
CA ALA A 151 -13.86 6.18 -7.30
C ALA A 151 -14.99 7.15 -7.71
N LEU A 152 -15.49 7.89 -6.73
CA LEU A 152 -16.42 8.99 -6.96
C LEU A 152 -15.61 10.27 -7.18
N VAL A 153 -15.70 10.84 -8.38
CA VAL A 153 -15.12 12.16 -8.68
C VAL A 153 -16.14 13.23 -8.31
N ASP A 154 -15.70 14.27 -7.63
CA ASP A 154 -16.53 15.34 -7.07
C ASP A 154 -17.72 14.83 -6.21
N GLY A 155 -17.58 13.63 -5.64
CA GLY A 155 -18.58 13.02 -4.76
C GLY A 155 -19.83 12.46 -5.47
N ILE A 156 -19.92 12.56 -6.78
CA ILE A 156 -21.16 12.27 -7.54
C ILE A 156 -20.95 11.21 -8.62
N GLN A 157 -19.90 11.31 -9.41
CA GLN A 157 -19.72 10.46 -10.59
C GLN A 157 -18.79 9.27 -10.32
N PRO A 158 -19.29 8.01 -10.40
CA PRO A 158 -18.42 6.85 -10.37
C PRO A 158 -17.61 6.78 -11.67
N ARG A 159 -16.29 6.81 -11.54
CA ARG A 159 -15.35 6.70 -12.66
C ARG A 159 -14.23 5.75 -12.33
N VAL A 160 -13.80 4.99 -13.31
CA VAL A 160 -12.55 4.22 -13.21
C VAL A 160 -11.41 5.18 -13.53
N LEU A 161 -10.50 5.34 -12.59
CA LEU A 161 -9.41 6.29 -12.67
C LEU A 161 -8.08 5.56 -12.94
N THR A 162 -7.21 6.19 -13.70
CA THR A 162 -5.80 5.78 -13.81
C THR A 162 -5.03 6.19 -12.55
N LEU A 163 -3.83 5.65 -12.35
CA LEU A 163 -2.96 6.06 -11.23
C LEU A 163 -2.75 7.59 -11.25
N LYS A 164 -2.38 8.15 -12.40
CA LYS A 164 -2.16 9.59 -12.53
C LYS A 164 -3.40 10.39 -12.15
N MET A 165 -4.57 10.03 -12.64
CA MET A 165 -5.83 10.72 -12.31
C MET A 165 -6.13 10.70 -10.81
N ILE A 166 -5.88 9.58 -10.12
CA ILE A 166 -6.08 9.50 -8.66
C ILE A 166 -5.16 10.48 -7.93
N LEU A 167 -3.90 10.57 -8.33
CA LEU A 167 -2.94 11.50 -7.72
C LEU A 167 -3.30 12.97 -8.03
N GLU A 168 -3.76 13.26 -9.25
CA GLU A 168 -4.23 14.60 -9.64
C GLU A 168 -5.46 15.03 -8.83
N GLU A 169 -6.47 14.16 -8.68
CA GLU A 169 -7.66 14.46 -7.87
C GLU A 169 -7.31 14.63 -6.38
N TYR A 170 -6.35 13.85 -5.88
CA TYR A 170 -5.84 14.03 -4.52
C TYR A 170 -5.16 15.41 -4.35
N ILE A 171 -4.31 15.81 -5.29
CA ILE A 171 -3.64 17.12 -5.25
C ILE A 171 -4.68 18.25 -5.30
N LYS A 172 -5.65 18.17 -6.20
CA LYS A 172 -6.75 19.13 -6.31
C LYS A 172 -7.53 19.26 -4.99
N HIS A 173 -7.89 18.13 -4.39
CA HIS A 173 -8.57 18.10 -3.10
C HIS A 173 -7.71 18.76 -2.00
N GLN A 174 -6.43 18.44 -1.92
CA GLN A 174 -5.53 19.03 -0.93
C GLN A 174 -5.38 20.55 -1.12
N GLN A 175 -5.31 21.02 -2.36
CA GLN A 175 -5.31 22.47 -2.64
C GLN A 175 -6.56 23.14 -2.09
N GLU A 176 -7.74 22.55 -2.29
CA GLU A 176 -9.01 23.09 -1.77
C GLU A 176 -9.04 23.09 -0.24
N VAL A 177 -8.62 22.00 0.40
CA VAL A 177 -8.59 21.88 1.86
C VAL A 177 -7.64 22.93 2.46
N ILE A 178 -6.44 23.08 1.91
CA ILE A 178 -5.47 24.07 2.39
C ILE A 178 -5.99 25.49 2.17
N ALA A 179 -6.59 25.78 1.01
CA ALA A 179 -7.17 27.11 0.75
C ALA A 179 -8.28 27.44 1.74
N ARG A 180 -9.20 26.51 2.01
CA ARG A 180 -10.29 26.69 3.00
C ARG A 180 -9.73 26.87 4.42
N ARG A 181 -8.79 26.04 4.84
CA ARG A 181 -8.13 26.14 6.15
C ARG A 181 -7.41 27.48 6.29
N THR A 182 -6.60 27.86 5.32
CA THR A 182 -5.86 29.13 5.33
C THR A 182 -6.80 30.33 5.36
N LYS A 183 -7.93 30.30 4.64
CA LYS A 183 -8.94 31.34 4.68
C LYS A 183 -9.58 31.44 6.06
N PHE A 184 -9.96 30.34 6.66
CA PHE A 184 -10.52 30.31 8.02
C PHE A 184 -9.54 30.90 9.04
N ASP A 185 -8.27 30.50 9.00
CA ASP A 185 -7.24 31.01 9.90
C ASP A 185 -6.99 32.50 9.66
N LEU A 186 -7.03 32.97 8.41
CA LEU A 186 -6.91 34.37 8.04
C LEU A 186 -8.06 35.20 8.63
N ASP A 187 -9.30 34.76 8.46
CA ASP A 187 -10.47 35.47 8.96
C ASP A 187 -10.43 35.55 10.49
N LYS A 188 -10.04 34.45 11.16
CA LYS A 188 -9.84 34.44 12.62
C LYS A 188 -8.72 35.37 13.08
N ALA A 189 -7.58 35.37 12.36
CA ALA A 189 -6.47 36.26 12.67
C ALA A 189 -6.84 37.73 12.47
N LYS A 190 -7.56 38.08 11.39
CA LYS A 190 -8.05 39.43 11.12
C LYS A 190 -9.04 39.89 12.20
N ALA A 191 -9.99 39.05 12.60
CA ALA A 191 -10.92 39.39 13.66
C ALA A 191 -10.19 39.66 14.99
N ARG A 192 -9.17 38.88 15.34
CA ARG A 192 -8.37 39.09 16.54
C ARG A 192 -7.51 40.37 16.44
N ALA A 193 -6.83 40.57 15.33
CA ALA A 193 -6.00 41.76 15.08
C ALA A 193 -6.86 43.02 15.18
N HIS A 194 -8.07 43.03 14.60
CA HIS A 194 -8.99 44.14 14.67
C HIS A 194 -9.35 44.57 16.13
N ILE A 195 -9.59 43.55 17.00
CA ILE A 195 -9.81 43.83 18.42
C ILE A 195 -8.56 44.40 19.09
N LEU A 196 -7.39 43.83 18.81
CA LEU A 196 -6.11 44.25 19.38
C LEU A 196 -5.74 45.68 18.94
N GLU A 197 -6.04 46.07 17.70
CA GLU A 197 -5.87 47.44 17.21
C GLU A 197 -6.73 48.43 18.01
N GLY A 198 -7.98 48.08 18.28
CA GLY A 198 -8.85 48.88 19.13
C GLY A 198 -8.32 49.02 20.56
N LEU A 199 -7.85 47.92 21.16
CA LEU A 199 -7.25 47.93 22.50
C LEU A 199 -5.97 48.78 22.54
N MET A 200 -5.09 48.66 21.52
CA MET A 200 -3.89 49.50 21.44
C MET A 200 -4.20 51.00 21.30
N LEU A 201 -5.23 51.35 20.50
CA LEU A 201 -5.67 52.73 20.38
C LEU A 201 -6.20 53.25 21.74
N ALA A 202 -6.96 52.42 22.45
CA ALA A 202 -7.47 52.78 23.79
C ALA A 202 -6.30 52.96 24.80
N LEU A 203 -5.34 52.07 24.83
CA LEU A 203 -4.17 52.14 25.71
C LEU A 203 -3.29 53.35 25.39
N ASN A 204 -3.15 53.75 24.14
CA ASN A 204 -2.40 54.92 23.74
C ASN A 204 -3.11 56.26 24.14
N LYS A 205 -4.45 56.23 24.33
CA LYS A 205 -5.25 57.40 24.70
C LYS A 205 -6.07 57.14 25.97
N ILE A 206 -5.50 56.42 26.93
CA ILE A 206 -6.19 55.82 28.05
C ILE A 206 -6.97 56.85 28.90
N ASP A 207 -6.37 58.00 29.17
CA ASP A 207 -7.01 59.07 29.96
C ASP A 207 -8.28 59.59 29.27
N ALA A 208 -8.23 59.80 27.96
CA ALA A 208 -9.37 60.28 27.18
C ALA A 208 -10.46 59.20 27.10
N VAL A 209 -10.09 57.89 27.01
CA VAL A 209 -11.01 56.77 27.02
C VAL A 209 -11.73 56.67 28.38
N ILE A 210 -10.99 56.69 29.49
CA ILE A 210 -11.53 56.66 30.85
C ILE A 210 -12.46 57.83 31.08
N LYS A 211 -12.07 59.05 30.69
CA LYS A 211 -12.90 60.23 30.81
C LYS A 211 -14.23 60.09 30.06
N THR A 212 -14.17 59.58 28.81
CA THR A 212 -15.37 59.36 28.00
C THR A 212 -16.31 58.33 28.61
N ILE A 213 -15.78 57.25 29.19
CA ILE A 213 -16.56 56.22 29.87
C ILE A 213 -17.23 56.78 31.13
N LYS A 214 -16.49 57.56 31.96
CA LYS A 214 -17.01 58.19 33.19
C LYS A 214 -18.11 59.25 32.94
N GLU A 215 -18.04 59.97 31.84
CA GLU A 215 -19.02 60.98 31.43
C GLU A 215 -20.28 60.37 30.80
N SER A 216 -20.25 59.05 30.47
CA SER A 216 -21.39 58.37 29.86
C SER A 216 -22.39 57.90 30.91
N LYS A 217 -23.72 57.99 30.60
CA LYS A 217 -24.81 57.64 31.51
C LYS A 217 -24.93 56.13 31.78
N ASP A 218 -24.67 55.32 30.80
CA ASP A 218 -24.76 53.87 30.83
C ASP A 218 -23.79 53.21 29.86
N ARG A 219 -23.75 51.87 29.86
CA ARG A 219 -22.82 51.08 29.01
C ARG A 219 -23.08 51.30 27.51
N GLU A 220 -24.36 51.43 27.09
CA GLU A 220 -24.69 51.67 25.70
C GLU A 220 -24.24 53.05 25.21
N ASN A 221 -24.47 54.10 26.05
CA ASN A 221 -23.97 55.44 25.78
C ASN A 221 -22.43 55.47 25.74
N ALA A 222 -21.77 54.77 26.64
CA ALA A 222 -20.32 54.68 26.64
C ALA A 222 -19.79 54.02 25.34
N LYS A 223 -20.44 52.94 24.86
CA LYS A 223 -20.13 52.29 23.58
C LYS A 223 -20.25 53.26 22.41
N LEU A 224 -21.40 53.97 22.30
CA LEU A 224 -21.62 54.92 21.23
C LEU A 224 -20.66 56.11 21.28
N ASN A 225 -20.36 56.64 22.46
CA ASN A 225 -19.40 57.71 22.63
C ASN A 225 -17.98 57.31 22.26
N LEU A 226 -17.54 56.07 22.59
CA LEU A 226 -16.26 55.54 22.20
C LEU A 226 -16.16 55.36 20.66
N MET A 227 -17.22 54.81 20.06
CA MET A 227 -17.29 54.66 18.60
C MET A 227 -17.17 56.00 17.87
N ASN A 228 -17.94 57.00 18.30
CA ASN A 228 -17.96 58.30 17.63
C ASN A 228 -16.67 59.09 17.83
N LYS A 229 -16.14 59.14 19.05
CA LYS A 229 -14.99 59.97 19.41
C LYS A 229 -13.67 59.40 18.92
N PHE A 230 -13.50 58.08 18.94
CA PHE A 230 -12.25 57.40 18.57
C PHE A 230 -12.35 56.63 17.25
N LYS A 231 -13.47 56.74 16.52
CA LYS A 231 -13.72 56.02 15.24
C LYS A 231 -13.55 54.51 15.37
N LEU A 232 -14.00 53.95 16.48
CA LEU A 232 -13.95 52.52 16.77
C LEU A 232 -15.17 51.81 16.19
N THR A 233 -14.97 50.53 15.83
CA THR A 233 -16.12 49.66 15.54
C THR A 233 -16.81 49.23 16.83
N GLU A 234 -18.05 48.72 16.71
CA GLU A 234 -18.79 48.23 17.87
C GLU A 234 -18.03 47.13 18.61
N ILE A 235 -17.43 46.17 17.86
CA ILE A 235 -16.64 45.07 18.43
C ILE A 235 -15.46 45.60 19.25
N GLN A 236 -14.77 46.60 18.73
CA GLN A 236 -13.63 47.24 19.42
C GLN A 236 -14.10 48.01 20.67
N ALA A 237 -15.20 48.75 20.58
CA ALA A 237 -15.76 49.49 21.73
C ALA A 237 -16.20 48.54 22.84
N VAL A 238 -16.86 47.45 22.51
CA VAL A 238 -17.27 46.42 23.49
C VAL A 238 -16.02 45.80 24.15
N ALA A 239 -15.00 45.45 23.37
CA ALA A 239 -13.75 44.88 23.89
C ALA A 239 -13.02 45.84 24.86
N ILE A 240 -13.08 47.16 24.59
CA ILE A 240 -12.51 48.19 25.46
C ILE A 240 -13.34 48.30 26.78
N LEU A 241 -14.67 48.25 26.72
CA LEU A 241 -15.51 48.28 27.91
C LEU A 241 -15.39 47.03 28.79
N GLU A 242 -15.00 45.91 28.20
CA GLU A 242 -14.74 44.63 28.89
C GLU A 242 -13.31 44.49 29.40
N MET A 243 -12.44 45.45 29.08
CA MET A 243 -11.05 45.44 29.49
C MET A 243 -10.92 45.55 31.02
N LYS A 244 -10.18 44.60 31.61
CA LYS A 244 -9.92 44.61 33.06
C LYS A 244 -8.88 45.66 33.38
N LEU A 245 -9.02 46.35 34.57
CA LEU A 245 -8.03 47.33 35.05
C LEU A 245 -6.59 46.79 35.10
N GLN A 246 -6.44 45.53 35.34
CA GLN A 246 -5.14 44.85 35.32
C GLN A 246 -4.42 44.96 33.97
N GLN A 247 -5.18 45.05 32.87
CA GLN A 247 -4.63 45.16 31.51
C GLN A 247 -4.03 46.54 31.17
N LEU A 248 -4.24 47.51 32.07
CA LEU A 248 -3.63 48.84 31.96
C LEU A 248 -2.16 48.86 32.38
N ALA A 249 -1.67 47.82 33.06
CA ALA A 249 -0.28 47.73 33.45
C ALA A 249 0.68 47.63 32.23
N ASN A 250 1.85 48.22 32.34
CA ASN A 250 2.82 48.28 31.25
C ASN A 250 3.19 46.89 30.68
N LEU A 251 3.25 45.85 31.52
CA LEU A 251 3.52 44.49 31.10
C LEU A 251 2.43 43.91 30.18
N GLU A 252 1.16 44.21 30.51
CA GLU A 252 0.04 43.71 29.71
C GLU A 252 -0.09 44.50 28.38
N ARG A 253 0.26 45.78 28.38
CA ARG A 253 0.36 46.59 27.15
C ARG A 253 1.38 45.98 26.18
N LEU A 254 2.57 45.57 26.66
CA LEU A 254 3.58 44.93 25.86
C LEU A 254 3.10 43.57 25.29
N LYS A 255 2.31 42.82 26.04
CA LYS A 255 1.72 41.56 25.55
C LYS A 255 0.73 41.81 24.41
N ILE A 256 -0.15 42.83 24.53
CA ILE A 256 -1.12 43.20 23.49
C ILE A 256 -0.36 43.64 22.22
N GLU A 257 0.68 44.45 22.39
CA GLU A 257 1.51 44.92 21.25
C GLU A 257 2.23 43.77 20.54
N THR A 258 2.81 42.84 21.31
CA THR A 258 3.47 41.65 20.78
C THR A 258 2.48 40.76 20.05
N GLU A 259 1.31 40.47 20.68
CA GLU A 259 0.27 39.65 20.04
C GLU A 259 -0.25 40.32 18.75
N LEU A 260 -0.45 41.64 18.72
CA LEU A 260 -0.83 42.33 17.49
C LEU A 260 0.19 42.21 16.40
N LYS A 261 1.48 42.33 16.70
CA LYS A 261 2.58 42.21 15.78
C LYS A 261 2.65 40.79 15.17
N GLU A 262 2.48 39.78 16.03
CA GLU A 262 2.42 38.38 15.60
C GLU A 262 1.21 38.10 14.69
N LYS A 263 0.02 38.64 15.05
CA LYS A 263 -1.19 38.47 14.23
C LYS A 263 -1.07 39.17 12.87
N LEU A 264 -0.51 40.38 12.82
CA LEU A 264 -0.27 41.07 11.56
C LEU A 264 0.74 40.34 10.66
N ALA A 265 1.81 39.75 11.24
CA ALA A 265 2.76 38.93 10.52
C ALA A 265 2.09 37.67 9.95
N LEU A 266 1.29 36.98 10.77
CA LEU A 266 0.52 35.80 10.37
C LEU A 266 -0.48 36.13 9.25
N ILE A 267 -1.21 37.24 9.33
CA ILE A 267 -2.14 37.69 8.28
C ILE A 267 -1.40 37.85 6.96
N LYS A 268 -0.25 38.52 6.99
CA LYS A 268 0.57 38.72 5.78
C LYS A 268 1.04 37.40 5.17
N GLU A 269 1.42 36.43 6.00
CA GLU A 269 1.81 35.09 5.56
C GLU A 269 0.63 34.34 4.93
N LEU A 270 -0.53 34.30 5.62
CA LEU A 270 -1.73 33.60 5.14
C LEU A 270 -2.28 34.22 3.84
N GLU A 271 -2.27 35.55 3.72
CA GLU A 271 -2.62 36.24 2.47
C GLU A 271 -1.67 35.89 1.33
N ALA A 272 -0.37 35.77 1.62
CA ALA A 272 0.63 35.41 0.61
C ALA A 272 0.46 33.93 0.15
N ILE A 273 -0.01 33.04 1.04
CA ILE A 273 -0.31 31.64 0.68
C ILE A 273 -1.53 31.61 -0.24
N LEU A 274 -2.63 32.30 0.11
CA LEU A 274 -3.86 32.31 -0.69
C LEU A 274 -3.66 32.95 -2.08
N LYS A 275 -2.74 33.88 -2.24
CA LYS A 275 -2.43 34.54 -3.51
C LYS A 275 -1.54 33.70 -4.46
N SER A 276 -0.91 32.63 -3.96
CA SER A 276 0.06 31.87 -4.73
C SER A 276 -0.26 30.35 -4.72
N PRO A 277 -0.76 29.81 -5.84
CA PRO A 277 -0.96 28.35 -5.97
C PRO A 277 0.33 27.55 -5.68
N GLN A 278 1.49 28.09 -6.07
CA GLN A 278 2.79 27.45 -5.82
C GLN A 278 3.10 27.32 -4.31
N LYS A 279 2.72 28.32 -3.49
CA LYS A 279 2.87 28.21 -2.03
C LYS A 279 1.96 27.15 -1.42
N ILE A 280 0.74 27.00 -1.95
CA ILE A 280 -0.19 25.94 -1.54
C ILE A 280 0.42 24.58 -1.86
N LEU A 281 0.95 24.39 -3.09
CA LEU A 281 1.63 23.14 -3.48
C LEU A 281 2.88 22.87 -2.61
N GLY A 282 3.63 23.89 -2.27
CA GLY A 282 4.76 23.78 -1.34
C GLY A 282 4.36 23.32 0.06
N LEU A 283 3.20 23.79 0.57
CA LEU A 283 2.65 23.34 1.85
C LEU A 283 2.21 21.88 1.77
N ILE A 284 1.55 21.45 0.69
CA ILE A 284 1.18 20.05 0.47
C ILE A 284 2.42 19.17 0.58
N LYS A 285 3.49 19.51 -0.13
CA LYS A 285 4.76 18.76 -0.09
C LYS A 285 5.35 18.69 1.31
N LYS A 286 5.35 19.81 2.04
CA LYS A 286 5.87 19.86 3.41
C LYS A 286 5.08 18.98 4.37
N GLU A 287 3.75 19.02 4.29
CA GLU A 287 2.88 18.17 5.12
C GLU A 287 3.05 16.69 4.78
N LEU A 288 3.10 16.35 3.50
CA LEU A 288 3.34 14.98 3.05
C LEU A 288 4.73 14.45 3.48
N ALA A 289 5.77 15.29 3.41
CA ALA A 289 7.10 14.92 3.90
C ALA A 289 7.09 14.58 5.40
N SER A 290 6.39 15.37 6.21
CA SER A 290 6.23 15.09 7.64
C SER A 290 5.43 13.81 7.92
N ILE A 291 4.43 13.51 7.09
CA ILE A 291 3.66 12.25 7.19
C ILE A 291 4.56 11.07 6.81
N LYS A 292 5.34 11.20 5.73
CA LYS A 292 6.29 10.17 5.32
C LYS A 292 7.30 9.86 6.42
N GLU A 293 7.91 10.88 7.01
CA GLU A 293 8.89 10.72 8.09
C GLU A 293 8.31 9.96 9.29
N LYS A 294 7.03 10.19 9.63
CA LYS A 294 6.40 9.58 10.81
C LYS A 294 5.84 8.19 10.59
N TYR A 295 5.36 7.88 9.38
CA TYR A 295 4.49 6.73 9.14
C TYR A 295 4.91 5.85 7.97
N ALA A 296 5.95 6.22 7.19
CA ALA A 296 6.41 5.36 6.12
C ALA A 296 7.07 4.10 6.68
N ASP A 297 6.73 2.97 6.10
CA ASP A 297 7.32 1.67 6.36
C ASP A 297 7.94 1.09 5.07
N GLU A 298 8.74 0.05 5.23
CA GLU A 298 9.34 -0.66 4.11
C GLU A 298 8.30 -1.45 3.34
N ARG A 299 8.52 -1.59 2.04
CA ARG A 299 7.68 -2.41 1.16
C ARG A 299 7.72 -3.88 1.60
N ARG A 300 6.55 -4.48 1.73
CA ARG A 300 6.38 -5.89 2.13
C ARG A 300 6.27 -6.81 0.93
N THR A 301 5.56 -6.38 -0.13
CA THR A 301 5.31 -7.18 -1.33
C THR A 301 6.50 -7.10 -2.30
N LYS A 302 7.04 -8.25 -2.69
CA LYS A 302 8.11 -8.34 -3.69
C LYS A 302 7.53 -8.23 -5.10
N ILE A 303 8.25 -7.53 -5.98
CA ILE A 303 7.81 -7.33 -7.38
C ILE A 303 8.81 -8.01 -8.31
N PHE A 304 8.33 -8.94 -9.13
CA PHE A 304 9.11 -9.61 -10.17
C PHE A 304 8.72 -9.06 -11.53
N LYS A 305 9.74 -8.70 -12.34
CA LYS A 305 9.52 -8.10 -13.66
C LYS A 305 8.88 -9.07 -14.65
N ASN A 306 9.23 -10.33 -14.56
CA ASN A 306 8.80 -11.36 -15.49
C ASN A 306 7.42 -11.92 -15.08
N ALA A 307 6.67 -12.39 -16.07
CA ALA A 307 5.48 -13.19 -15.81
C ALA A 307 5.88 -14.52 -15.14
N VAL A 308 4.95 -15.10 -14.41
CA VAL A 308 5.10 -16.48 -13.94
C VAL A 308 5.11 -17.40 -15.15
N ASP A 309 6.12 -18.24 -15.25
CA ASP A 309 6.16 -19.27 -16.29
C ASP A 309 4.87 -20.10 -16.23
N LYS A 310 4.24 -20.29 -17.39
CA LYS A 310 3.10 -21.19 -17.47
C LYS A 310 3.63 -22.59 -17.18
N PHE A 311 3.07 -23.23 -16.15
CA PHE A 311 3.40 -24.63 -15.88
C PHE A 311 3.11 -25.45 -17.12
N SER A 312 4.17 -25.93 -17.78
CA SER A 312 4.02 -26.93 -18.81
C SER A 312 3.66 -28.28 -18.16
N GLN A 313 3.11 -29.19 -18.93
CA GLN A 313 2.95 -30.57 -18.41
C GLN A 313 4.32 -31.19 -18.10
N GLU A 314 5.36 -30.76 -18.79
CA GLU A 314 6.74 -31.19 -18.61
C GLU A 314 7.31 -30.77 -17.25
N ASP A 315 6.98 -29.56 -16.74
CA ASP A 315 7.40 -29.11 -15.39
C ASP A 315 6.77 -29.92 -14.24
N LEU A 316 5.74 -30.71 -14.55
CA LEU A 316 5.07 -31.59 -13.60
C LEU A 316 5.61 -33.04 -13.66
N ILE A 317 6.44 -33.36 -14.66
CA ILE A 317 7.06 -34.66 -14.83
C ILE A 317 8.40 -34.65 -14.08
N PRO A 318 8.64 -35.55 -13.13
CA PRO A 318 9.95 -35.66 -12.48
C PRO A 318 11.01 -36.06 -13.49
N ASP A 319 12.18 -35.44 -13.41
CA ASP A 319 13.35 -35.86 -14.16
C ASP A 319 13.92 -37.13 -13.49
N GLU A 320 13.44 -38.28 -13.92
CA GLU A 320 13.79 -39.60 -13.38
C GLU A 320 14.51 -40.41 -14.43
N SER A 321 15.50 -41.18 -14.00
CA SER A 321 16.10 -42.19 -14.87
C SER A 321 15.03 -43.22 -15.24
N VAL A 322 14.87 -43.46 -16.52
CA VAL A 322 13.85 -44.39 -17.02
C VAL A 322 14.47 -45.27 -18.10
N ILE A 323 13.88 -46.44 -18.25
CA ILE A 323 14.22 -47.35 -19.34
C ILE A 323 13.07 -47.33 -20.34
N VAL A 324 13.37 -46.93 -21.56
CA VAL A 324 12.44 -46.95 -22.69
C VAL A 324 12.65 -48.19 -23.48
N VAL A 325 11.59 -48.95 -23.66
CA VAL A 325 11.57 -50.19 -24.47
C VAL A 325 10.78 -49.92 -25.73
N ILE A 326 11.34 -50.21 -26.87
CA ILE A 326 10.69 -50.10 -28.18
C ILE A 326 10.59 -51.51 -28.77
N THR A 327 9.39 -51.87 -29.23
CA THR A 327 9.15 -53.14 -29.92
C THR A 327 9.22 -52.98 -31.43
N LYS A 328 9.37 -54.09 -32.14
CA LYS A 328 9.47 -54.13 -33.58
C LYS A 328 8.22 -53.62 -34.29
N ASP A 329 7.04 -53.76 -33.67
CA ASP A 329 5.77 -53.25 -34.16
C ASP A 329 5.55 -51.74 -33.80
N GLY A 330 6.58 -51.09 -33.23
CA GLY A 330 6.53 -49.65 -32.93
C GLY A 330 5.85 -49.27 -31.59
N TYR A 331 5.59 -50.21 -30.72
CA TYR A 331 5.10 -49.91 -29.35
C TYR A 331 6.26 -49.38 -28.49
N ILE A 332 5.99 -48.27 -27.79
CA ILE A 332 6.94 -47.66 -26.85
C ILE A 332 6.38 -47.75 -25.43
N LYS A 333 7.19 -48.23 -24.50
CA LYS A 333 6.86 -48.31 -23.07
C LYS A 333 7.97 -47.73 -22.20
N ARG A 334 7.61 -46.90 -21.24
CA ARG A 334 8.51 -46.39 -20.23
C ARG A 334 8.44 -47.22 -18.96
N LEU A 335 9.58 -47.62 -18.42
CA LEU A 335 9.70 -48.44 -17.21
C LEU A 335 10.67 -47.74 -16.22
N PRO A 336 10.41 -47.75 -14.91
CA PRO A 336 11.37 -47.32 -13.92
C PRO A 336 12.54 -48.34 -13.85
N PRO A 337 13.77 -47.89 -13.55
CA PRO A 337 14.96 -48.78 -13.49
C PRO A 337 14.82 -49.93 -12.51
N ASP A 338 14.06 -49.68 -11.42
CA ASP A 338 13.79 -50.66 -10.37
C ASP A 338 13.00 -51.89 -10.85
N THR A 339 12.38 -51.81 -12.01
CA THR A 339 11.75 -52.96 -12.66
C THR A 339 12.77 -54.06 -13.02
N PHE A 340 14.02 -53.66 -13.28
CA PHE A 340 15.11 -54.56 -13.64
C PHE A 340 16.08 -54.79 -12.47
N LYS A 341 15.56 -55.33 -11.35
CA LYS A 341 16.41 -55.67 -10.19
C LYS A 341 17.40 -56.78 -10.51
N THR A 342 18.62 -56.62 -10.01
CA THR A 342 19.66 -57.66 -10.10
C THR A 342 19.18 -58.94 -9.41
N GLN A 343 19.16 -60.05 -10.15
CA GLN A 343 18.74 -61.36 -9.60
C GLN A 343 19.97 -62.19 -9.22
N ALA A 344 19.89 -62.89 -8.10
CA ALA A 344 20.89 -63.86 -7.70
C ALA A 344 20.86 -65.12 -8.61
N ARG A 345 21.91 -66.01 -8.54
CA ARG A 345 21.96 -67.25 -9.29
C ARG A 345 20.67 -68.09 -9.09
N GLY A 346 19.99 -68.39 -10.22
CA GLY A 346 18.70 -69.13 -10.21
C GLY A 346 17.44 -68.28 -10.36
N GLY A 347 17.55 -66.95 -10.56
CA GLY A 347 16.37 -66.09 -10.82
C GLY A 347 15.71 -66.39 -12.17
N LYS A 348 14.36 -66.30 -12.20
CA LYS A 348 13.55 -66.58 -13.41
C LYS A 348 13.48 -65.46 -14.44
N GLY A 349 14.30 -64.40 -14.29
CA GLY A 349 14.21 -63.20 -15.12
C GLY A 349 13.00 -62.30 -14.73
N VAL A 350 12.98 -61.07 -15.24
CA VAL A 350 11.87 -60.13 -15.05
C VAL A 350 11.27 -59.83 -16.42
N ALA A 351 9.94 -60.07 -16.54
CA ALA A 351 9.22 -59.68 -17.74
C ALA A 351 9.01 -58.16 -17.73
N GLY A 352 9.86 -57.43 -18.40
CA GLY A 352 9.78 -55.95 -18.49
C GLY A 352 8.60 -55.46 -19.34
N VAL A 353 8.25 -56.20 -20.37
CA VAL A 353 7.14 -55.86 -21.28
C VAL A 353 6.41 -57.15 -21.66
N THR A 354 5.07 -57.08 -21.62
CA THR A 354 4.23 -58.11 -22.23
C THR A 354 3.96 -57.69 -23.66
N THR A 355 4.56 -58.36 -24.64
CA THR A 355 4.37 -58.13 -26.06
C THR A 355 3.21 -58.94 -26.59
N LYS A 356 2.62 -58.60 -27.74
CA LYS A 356 1.68 -59.45 -28.48
C LYS A 356 2.39 -60.67 -29.03
N GLU A 357 1.66 -61.73 -29.38
CA GLU A 357 2.20 -63.04 -29.69
C GLU A 357 3.30 -63.11 -30.77
N GLU A 358 3.41 -62.06 -31.65
CA GLU A 358 4.45 -61.99 -32.72
C GLU A 358 5.39 -60.80 -32.59
N ASP A 359 5.23 -59.92 -31.57
CA ASP A 359 6.02 -58.71 -31.39
C ASP A 359 7.24 -58.96 -30.47
N THR A 360 8.39 -58.43 -30.86
CA THR A 360 9.64 -58.56 -30.11
C THR A 360 10.25 -57.25 -29.74
N VAL A 361 10.99 -57.17 -28.61
CA VAL A 361 11.74 -55.98 -28.21
C VAL A 361 12.88 -55.74 -29.23
N GLU A 362 12.84 -54.58 -29.86
CA GLU A 362 13.86 -54.15 -30.83
C GLU A 362 14.99 -53.37 -30.15
N SER A 363 14.62 -52.43 -29.29
CA SER A 363 15.59 -51.53 -28.64
C SER A 363 15.23 -51.25 -27.20
N LEU A 364 16.27 -51.00 -26.39
CA LEU A 364 16.16 -50.66 -24.98
C LEU A 364 17.15 -49.53 -24.69
N PHE A 365 16.63 -48.40 -24.25
CA PHE A 365 17.42 -47.22 -23.95
C PHE A 365 17.26 -46.80 -22.49
N ALA A 366 18.38 -46.52 -21.82
CA ALA A 366 18.37 -45.83 -20.54
C ALA A 366 18.48 -44.33 -20.81
N THR A 367 17.51 -43.56 -20.33
CA THR A 367 17.46 -42.11 -20.50
C THR A 367 16.83 -41.44 -19.27
N THR A 368 16.70 -40.13 -19.28
CA THR A 368 15.90 -39.38 -18.32
C THR A 368 14.62 -38.90 -18.97
N THR A 369 13.60 -38.62 -18.15
CA THR A 369 12.29 -38.14 -18.64
C THR A 369 12.37 -36.71 -19.12
#